data_4af0e3318412ac8b28fd3578ca945993
#
_entry.id   4af0e3318412ac8b28fd3578ca945993
#
_cell.length_a   1.000
_cell.length_b   1.000
_cell.length_c   1.000
_cell.angle_alpha   90.00
_cell.angle_beta   90.00
_cell.angle_gamma   90.00
#
_symmetry.space_group_name_H-M   'P 1'
#
loop_
_entity.id
_entity.type
_entity.pdbx_description
1 polymer ?
#
loop_
_entity_poly.entity_id
_entity_poly.type
_entity_poly.pdbx_seq_one_letter_code
_entity_poly.pdbx_strand_id
1 'polypeptide(L)'
;LVGSEMCIRDSQTSHLQKGKYKLTAHVYEYDGRGFTGYVAVCKGNEMANTSDIPSKSLANASISGTGDVVVDISVEEPTDVVIGFVCTITVKQGRAKIDNFKLELVEQ
;
A
#
# COMPACT_ATOMS: atom_id res chain seq x y z
N LEU A 1 3.25 -17.16 15.75
CA LEU A 1 2.10 -17.03 14.86
C LEU A 1 1.56 -18.39 14.46
N VAL A 2 0.28 -18.55 14.55
CA VAL A 2 -0.42 -19.73 14.08
C VAL A 2 -1.37 -19.29 12.98
N GLY A 3 -1.22 -19.84 11.78
CA GLY A 3 -2.01 -19.45 10.62
C GLY A 3 -1.52 -18.15 10.01
N SER A 4 -2.38 -17.50 9.24
CA SER A 4 -2.04 -16.24 8.60
C SER A 4 -2.55 -15.07 9.43
N GLU A 5 -1.81 -13.98 9.38
CA GLU A 5 -2.15 -12.76 10.08
C GLU A 5 -2.06 -11.59 9.10
N MET A 6 -3.12 -10.79 9.07
CA MET A 6 -3.15 -9.59 8.24
C MET A 6 -2.74 -8.39 9.08
N CYS A 7 -1.89 -7.54 8.54
CA CYS A 7 -1.54 -6.29 9.19
C CYS A 7 -1.87 -5.11 8.28
N ILE A 8 -2.29 -4.01 8.89
CA ILE A 8 -2.50 -2.73 8.20
C ILE A 8 -1.69 -1.71 8.97
N ARG A 9 -0.79 -1.04 8.28
CA ARG A 9 0.12 -0.09 8.92
C ARG A 9 0.11 1.23 8.18
N ASP A 10 0.25 2.30 8.95
CA ASP A 10 0.41 3.65 8.42
C ASP A 10 -0.67 4.05 7.42
N SER A 11 -1.88 3.48 7.58
CA SER A 11 -2.99 3.85 6.72
C SER A 11 -3.50 5.24 7.09
N GLN A 12 -3.82 6.02 6.07
CA GLN A 12 -4.24 7.39 6.26
C GLN A 12 -5.20 7.77 5.13
N THR A 13 -6.25 8.50 5.48
CA THR A 13 -7.24 8.95 4.50
C THR A 13 -6.80 10.28 3.90
N SER A 14 -7.19 10.49 2.66
CA SER A 14 -6.90 11.72 1.94
C SER A 14 -7.99 11.97 0.89
N HIS A 15 -8.17 13.23 0.51
CA HIS A 15 -9.07 13.60 -0.57
C HIS A 15 -8.22 14.03 -1.77
N LEU A 16 -8.37 13.33 -2.89
CA LEU A 16 -7.59 13.61 -4.10
C LEU A 16 -8.49 14.24 -5.17
N GLN A 17 -8.00 15.32 -5.76
CA GLN A 17 -8.62 15.94 -6.91
C GLN A 17 -8.25 15.15 -8.18
N LYS A 18 -8.94 15.42 -9.27
CA LYS A 18 -8.60 14.83 -10.57
C LYS A 18 -7.13 15.10 -10.90
N GLY A 19 -6.43 14.07 -11.33
CA GLY A 19 -5.02 14.19 -11.71
C GLY A 19 -4.29 12.89 -11.62
N LYS A 20 -2.99 12.96 -11.89
CA LYS A 20 -2.09 11.82 -11.75
C LYS A 20 -1.14 12.08 -10.60
N TYR A 21 -0.96 11.06 -9.76
CA TYR A 21 -0.19 11.16 -8.54
C TYR A 21 0.85 10.05 -8.50
N LYS A 22 1.88 10.29 -7.72
CA LYS A 22 2.92 9.31 -7.45
C LYS A 22 3.04 9.15 -5.94
N LEU A 23 2.85 7.94 -5.46
CA LEU A 23 3.06 7.59 -4.06
C LEU A 23 4.36 6.82 -3.94
N THR A 24 5.25 7.28 -3.07
CA THR A 24 6.52 6.62 -2.82
C THR A 24 6.59 6.23 -1.35
N ALA A 25 7.07 5.02 -1.08
CA ALA A 25 7.31 4.54 0.27
C ALA A 25 8.66 3.83 0.29
N HIS A 26 9.36 3.92 1.41
CA HIS A 26 10.67 3.30 1.54
C HIS A 26 10.62 2.09 2.46
N VAL A 27 10.98 0.93 1.92
CA VAL A 27 11.08 -0.32 2.67
C VAL A 27 12.51 -0.45 3.17
N TYR A 28 12.71 -0.39 4.48
CA TYR A 28 14.05 -0.45 5.04
C TYR A 28 14.40 -1.78 5.70
N GLU A 29 13.42 -2.65 5.88
CA GLU A 29 13.64 -4.01 6.36
C GLU A 29 12.63 -4.94 5.69
N TYR A 30 13.08 -6.11 5.23
CA TYR A 30 12.23 -7.05 4.52
C TYR A 30 12.69 -8.49 4.74
N ASP A 31 11.73 -9.37 5.04
CA ASP A 31 11.91 -10.81 5.03
C ASP A 31 10.69 -11.40 4.34
N GLY A 32 10.87 -11.96 3.16
CA GLY A 32 9.77 -12.41 2.31
C GLY A 32 9.18 -13.77 2.66
N ARG A 33 9.68 -14.43 3.70
CA ARG A 33 9.18 -15.76 4.06
C ARG A 33 7.74 -15.65 4.56
N GLY A 34 6.82 -16.30 3.85
CA GLY A 34 5.41 -16.27 4.21
C GLY A 34 4.81 -14.86 4.23
N PHE A 35 5.40 -13.94 3.48
CA PHE A 35 4.97 -12.55 3.45
C PHE A 35 4.36 -12.19 2.11
N THR A 36 3.19 -11.55 2.16
CA THR A 36 2.55 -10.94 0.99
C THR A 36 2.11 -9.54 1.40
N GLY A 37 2.60 -8.53 0.75
CA GLY A 37 2.28 -7.17 1.12
C GLY A 37 2.25 -6.22 -0.06
N TYR A 38 1.51 -5.13 0.13
CA TYR A 38 1.32 -4.09 -0.89
C TYR A 38 1.34 -2.71 -0.25
N VAL A 39 1.88 -1.77 -1.00
CA VAL A 39 1.58 -0.36 -0.78
C VAL A 39 0.39 -0.08 -1.69
N ALA A 40 -0.69 0.42 -1.15
CA ALA A 40 -1.95 0.48 -1.89
C ALA A 40 -2.73 1.77 -1.61
N VAL A 41 -3.56 2.12 -2.58
CA VAL A 41 -4.51 3.22 -2.48
C VAL A 41 -5.88 2.64 -2.82
N CYS A 42 -6.82 2.73 -1.90
CA CYS A 42 -8.19 2.26 -2.10
C CYS A 42 -9.17 3.41 -2.01
N LYS A 43 -10.27 3.34 -2.76
CA LYS A 43 -11.33 4.35 -2.65
C LYS A 43 -12.06 4.20 -1.32
N GLY A 44 -12.42 5.33 -0.71
CA GLY A 44 -13.18 5.34 0.54
C GLY A 44 -12.29 5.49 1.76
N ASN A 45 -12.75 4.96 2.88
CA ASN A 45 -12.12 5.13 4.20
C ASN A 45 -11.48 3.86 4.73
N GLU A 46 -11.63 2.75 4.04
CA GLU A 46 -11.15 1.46 4.54
C GLU A 46 -10.23 0.80 3.54
N MET A 47 -9.11 0.29 4.04
CA MET A 47 -8.18 -0.47 3.25
C MET A 47 -8.73 -1.87 3.01
N ALA A 48 -8.61 -2.37 1.79
CA ALA A 48 -9.00 -3.73 1.46
C ALA A 48 -8.06 -4.75 2.10
N ASN A 49 -8.53 -5.99 2.22
CA ASN A 49 -7.69 -7.10 2.68
C ASN A 49 -6.58 -7.37 1.67
N THR A 50 -5.48 -7.96 2.14
CA THR A 50 -4.33 -8.27 1.27
C THR A 50 -4.75 -9.02 0.00
N SER A 51 -5.61 -10.03 0.15
CA SER A 51 -6.07 -10.83 -0.99
C SER A 51 -6.91 -10.03 -1.98
N ASP A 52 -7.52 -8.94 -1.56
CA ASP A 52 -8.39 -8.11 -2.40
C ASP A 52 -7.66 -6.94 -3.05
N ILE A 53 -6.45 -6.63 -2.61
CA ILE A 53 -5.70 -5.48 -3.13
C ILE A 53 -5.57 -5.49 -4.66
N PRO A 54 -5.15 -6.58 -5.30
CA PRO A 54 -4.97 -6.55 -6.76
C PRO A 54 -6.24 -6.23 -7.54
N SER A 55 -7.41 -6.59 -7.01
CA SER A 55 -8.68 -6.41 -7.72
C SER A 55 -9.50 -5.21 -7.25
N LYS A 56 -9.33 -4.76 -6.01
CA LYS A 56 -10.18 -3.74 -5.40
C LYS A 56 -9.49 -2.42 -5.09
N SER A 57 -8.19 -2.36 -5.21
CA SER A 57 -7.48 -1.10 -4.99
C SER A 57 -7.56 -0.20 -6.21
N LEU A 58 -7.50 1.09 -5.98
CA LEU A 58 -7.37 2.08 -7.05
C LEU A 58 -6.00 1.96 -7.71
N ALA A 59 -4.97 1.74 -6.90
CA ALA A 59 -3.61 1.50 -7.35
C ALA A 59 -2.85 0.72 -6.27
N ASN A 60 -1.87 -0.06 -6.68
CA ASN A 60 -1.06 -0.83 -5.74
C ASN A 60 0.29 -1.20 -6.33
N ALA A 61 1.24 -1.53 -5.44
CA ALA A 61 2.51 -2.13 -5.82
C ALA A 61 2.88 -3.15 -4.77
N SER A 62 3.31 -4.33 -5.21
CA SER A 62 3.72 -5.38 -4.29
C SER A 62 5.08 -5.08 -3.68
N ILE A 63 5.28 -5.54 -2.45
CA ILE A 63 6.55 -5.40 -1.73
C ILE A 63 7.33 -6.69 -1.92
N SER A 64 8.52 -6.57 -2.50
CA SER A 64 9.35 -7.73 -2.81
C SER A 64 10.80 -7.58 -2.36
N GLY A 65 11.11 -6.56 -1.57
CA GLY A 65 12.46 -6.34 -1.08
C GLY A 65 12.58 -4.96 -0.47
N THR A 66 13.80 -4.60 -0.07
CA THR A 66 14.09 -3.27 0.45
C THR A 66 14.25 -2.27 -0.71
N GLY A 67 14.06 -1.00 -0.40
CA GLY A 67 14.17 0.09 -1.37
C GLY A 67 12.85 0.85 -1.52
N ASP A 68 12.81 1.73 -2.48
CA ASP A 68 11.62 2.55 -2.72
C ASP A 68 10.56 1.76 -3.48
N VAL A 69 9.32 1.87 -3.02
CA VAL A 69 8.15 1.34 -3.71
C VAL A 69 7.39 2.53 -4.28
N VAL A 70 7.10 2.48 -5.57
CA VAL A 70 6.41 3.56 -6.28
C VAL A 70 5.07 3.08 -6.78
N VAL A 71 4.02 3.83 -6.49
CA VAL A 71 2.67 3.56 -6.96
C VAL A 71 2.18 4.74 -7.78
N ASP A 72 1.84 4.50 -9.04
CA ASP A 72 1.27 5.50 -9.91
C ASP A 72 -0.25 5.47 -9.79
N ILE A 73 -0.86 6.61 -9.52
CA ILE A 73 -2.28 6.73 -9.26
C ILE A 73 -2.90 7.67 -10.29
N SER A 74 -4.00 7.23 -10.90
CA SER A 74 -4.76 8.07 -11.81
C SER A 74 -6.15 8.29 -11.22
N VAL A 75 -6.50 9.55 -10.96
CA VAL A 75 -7.79 9.93 -10.38
C VAL A 75 -8.58 10.68 -11.45
N GLU A 76 -9.72 10.14 -11.83
CA GLU A 76 -10.54 10.72 -12.90
C GLU A 76 -11.52 11.78 -12.39
N GLU A 77 -11.88 11.71 -11.12
CA GLU A 77 -12.75 12.68 -10.47
C GLU A 77 -12.38 12.79 -8.99
N PRO A 78 -12.74 13.89 -8.30
CA PRO A 78 -12.40 14.04 -6.89
C PRO A 78 -12.89 12.86 -6.07
N THR A 79 -12.04 12.28 -5.27
CA THR A 79 -12.29 11.00 -4.59
C THR A 79 -11.59 10.96 -3.23
N ASP A 80 -12.30 10.45 -2.23
CA ASP A 80 -11.66 10.12 -0.95
C ASP A 80 -10.97 8.78 -1.09
N VAL A 81 -9.75 8.68 -0.58
CA VAL A 81 -8.95 7.47 -0.65
C VAL A 81 -8.32 7.17 0.69
N VAL A 82 -7.97 5.91 0.90
CA VAL A 82 -7.12 5.48 1.99
C VAL A 82 -5.81 4.97 1.39
N ILE A 83 -4.71 5.42 1.95
CA ILE A 83 -3.35 5.12 1.48
C ILE A 83 -2.63 4.39 2.60
N GLY A 84 -1.93 3.34 2.29
CA GLY A 84 -1.17 2.65 3.31
C GLY A 84 -0.52 1.37 2.84
N PHE A 85 -0.08 0.63 3.84
CA PHE A 85 0.60 -0.63 3.68
C PHE A 85 -0.26 -1.73 4.28
N VAL A 86 -0.51 -2.79 3.52
CA VAL A 86 -1.27 -3.94 3.99
C VAL A 86 -0.47 -5.21 3.68
N CYS A 87 -0.46 -6.14 4.62
CA CYS A 87 0.27 -7.39 4.45
C CYS A 87 -0.44 -8.57 5.10
N THR A 88 -0.04 -9.77 4.68
CA THR A 88 -0.42 -11.03 5.31
C THR A 88 0.88 -11.79 5.61
N ILE A 89 1.02 -12.27 6.83
CA ILE A 89 2.18 -12.99 7.29
C ILE A 89 1.74 -14.38 7.74
N THR A 90 2.33 -15.42 7.13
CA THR A 90 2.00 -16.82 7.45
C THR A 90 3.14 -17.54 8.15
N VAL A 91 4.31 -16.92 8.23
CA VAL A 91 5.50 -17.48 8.86
C VAL A 91 6.05 -16.42 9.81
N LYS A 92 6.46 -16.85 11.00
CA LYS A 92 6.94 -15.96 12.05
C LYS A 92 8.05 -15.00 11.59
N GLN A 93 8.88 -15.43 10.66
CA GLN A 93 9.99 -14.64 10.15
C GLN A 93 9.60 -13.57 9.14
N GLY A 94 8.43 -13.72 8.52
CA GLY A 94 7.98 -12.77 7.50
C GLY A 94 7.78 -11.36 8.07
N ARG A 95 8.30 -10.36 7.40
CA ARG A 95 8.13 -8.98 7.83
C ARG A 95 8.54 -7.99 6.75
N ALA A 96 8.02 -6.78 6.90
CA ALA A 96 8.52 -5.61 6.18
C ALA A 96 8.34 -4.39 7.06
N LYS A 97 9.28 -3.46 6.99
CA LYS A 97 9.19 -2.18 7.69
C LYS A 97 9.32 -1.07 6.67
N ILE A 98 8.38 -0.15 6.70
CA ILE A 98 8.21 0.88 5.69
C ILE A 98 8.08 2.24 6.38
N ASP A 99 8.70 3.25 5.79
CA ASP A 99 8.56 4.62 6.24
C ASP A 99 8.56 5.60 5.06
N ASN A 100 8.55 6.90 5.36
CA ASN A 100 8.67 7.97 4.37
C ASN A 100 7.65 7.89 3.23
N PHE A 101 6.38 7.68 3.57
CA PHE A 101 5.31 7.78 2.59
C PHE A 101 5.25 9.20 2.05
N LYS A 102 5.27 9.33 0.73
CA LYS A 102 5.23 10.63 0.06
C LYS A 102 4.28 10.57 -1.11
N LEU A 103 3.29 11.45 -1.11
CA LEU A 103 2.32 11.57 -2.20
C LEU A 103 2.59 12.87 -2.95
N GLU A 104 2.77 12.76 -4.26
CA GLU A 104 3.05 13.91 -5.12
C GLU A 104 2.05 13.99 -6.26
N LEU A 105 1.58 15.21 -6.56
CA LEU A 105 0.80 15.44 -7.77
C LEU A 105 1.78 15.55 -8.94
N VAL A 106 1.59 14.71 -9.94
CA VAL A 106 2.47 14.66 -11.12
C VAL A 106 1.86 15.45 -12.27
N GLU A 107 0.53 15.33 -12.46
CA GLU A 107 -0.14 15.93 -13.60
C GLU A 107 -1.62 16.11 -13.30
N GLN A 108 -2.17 17.23 -13.70
CA GLN A 108 -3.60 17.49 -13.56
C GLN A 108 -4.39 17.17 -14.81
#